data_457b985d48d3b022d5744dd936bc22b3
#
_entry.id   457b985d48d3b022d5744dd936bc22b3
#
_cell.length_a   1.000
_cell.length_b   1.000
_cell.length_c   1.000
_cell.angle_alpha   90.00
_cell.angle_beta   90.00
_cell.angle_gamma   90.00
#
_symmetry.space_group_name_H-M   'P 1'
#
loop_
_entity.id
_entity.type
_entity.pdbx_description
1 polymer ?
#
loop_
_entity_poly.entity_id
_entity_poly.type
_entity_poly.pdbx_seq_one_letter_code
_entity_poly.pdbx_strand_id
1 'polypeptide(L)'
;NEGARACMLSHSAGTDLDNLAGNMNTKRLTITPATDTTDAVMESDTSLRLRAQRAYDGLSVAGPSGAYEYFARSASGLVRDARAISPSPANVTVSILSTEGDGTATEALLNTVRAVLNAEDTRPVADRLTVQSARIVTWRLNAKLYFYPGPESEPILAAAESSFRKWLAEQGLIG
;
A
#
# COMPACT_ATOMS: atom_id res chain seq x y z
N ASN A 1 4.02 -16.74 24.58
CA ASN A 1 3.57 -17.96 23.95
C ASN A 1 3.48 -17.74 22.43
N GLU A 2 4.41 -18.37 21.65
CA GLU A 2 4.51 -18.16 20.20
C GLU A 2 3.26 -18.60 19.46
N GLY A 3 2.63 -19.72 19.85
CA GLY A 3 1.39 -20.19 19.23
C GLY A 3 0.23 -19.20 19.33
N ALA A 4 0.12 -18.48 20.45
CA ALA A 4 -0.91 -17.43 20.59
C ALA A 4 -0.60 -16.21 19.67
N ARG A 5 0.68 -15.90 19.44
CA ARG A 5 1.09 -14.82 18.54
C ARG A 5 0.83 -15.16 17.07
N ALA A 6 1.05 -16.42 16.67
CA ALA A 6 0.79 -16.89 15.31
C ALA A 6 -0.70 -16.76 14.93
N CYS A 7 -1.61 -16.81 15.90
CA CYS A 7 -3.05 -16.62 15.68
C CYS A 7 -3.51 -15.15 15.66
N MET A 8 -2.60 -14.18 15.85
CA MET A 8 -2.93 -12.76 15.89
C MET A 8 -2.44 -12.06 14.62
N LEU A 9 -3.32 -11.43 13.88
CA LEU A 9 -2.99 -10.71 12.64
C LEU A 9 -1.84 -9.71 12.83
N SER A 10 -1.74 -9.07 13.99
CA SER A 10 -0.70 -8.09 14.30
C SER A 10 0.70 -8.68 14.48
N HIS A 11 0.82 -10.00 14.75
CA HIS A 11 2.08 -10.66 15.11
C HIS A 11 2.43 -11.84 14.20
N SER A 12 1.46 -12.38 13.45
CA SER A 12 1.68 -13.47 12.50
C SER A 12 2.61 -13.02 11.35
N ALA A 13 3.33 -13.96 10.78
CA ALA A 13 4.23 -13.75 9.64
C ALA A 13 4.21 -14.96 8.70
N GLY A 14 4.64 -14.78 7.46
CA GLY A 14 4.72 -15.85 6.48
C GLY A 14 3.41 -16.59 6.30
N THR A 15 3.46 -17.92 6.35
CA THR A 15 2.30 -18.82 6.12
C THR A 15 1.17 -18.62 7.14
N ASP A 16 1.48 -18.31 8.39
CA ASP A 16 0.45 -18.06 9.40
C ASP A 16 -0.33 -16.78 9.07
N LEU A 17 0.35 -15.75 8.60
CA LEU A 17 -0.29 -14.53 8.11
C LEU A 17 -1.13 -14.80 6.86
N ASP A 18 -0.65 -15.63 5.93
CA ASP A 18 -1.39 -16.00 4.72
C ASP A 18 -2.69 -16.71 5.06
N ASN A 19 -2.66 -17.62 6.03
CA ASN A 19 -3.86 -18.33 6.50
C ASN A 19 -4.87 -17.38 7.17
N LEU A 20 -4.39 -16.46 8.01
CA LEU A 20 -5.26 -15.46 8.64
C LEU A 20 -5.88 -14.50 7.63
N ALA A 21 -5.08 -14.02 6.66
CA ALA A 21 -5.57 -13.17 5.58
C ALA A 21 -6.56 -13.91 4.67
N GLY A 22 -6.32 -15.21 4.42
CA GLY A 22 -7.22 -16.08 3.67
C GLY A 22 -8.62 -16.18 4.29
N ASN A 23 -8.75 -16.18 5.61
CA ASN A 23 -10.05 -16.14 6.30
C ASN A 23 -10.81 -14.83 6.04
N MET A 24 -10.13 -13.77 5.63
CA MET A 24 -10.68 -12.48 5.23
C MET A 24 -10.77 -12.34 3.70
N ASN A 25 -10.71 -13.45 2.96
CA ASN A 25 -10.68 -13.48 1.50
C ASN A 25 -9.57 -12.61 0.87
N THR A 26 -8.46 -12.41 1.59
CA THR A 26 -7.32 -11.60 1.15
C THR A 26 -6.13 -12.52 0.92
N LYS A 27 -5.70 -12.67 -0.34
CA LYS A 27 -4.56 -13.49 -0.73
C LYS A 27 -3.32 -12.62 -0.93
N ARG A 28 -2.12 -13.19 -0.67
CA ARG A 28 -0.85 -12.53 -0.96
C ARG A 28 -0.71 -12.29 -2.47
N LEU A 29 -0.36 -11.07 -2.85
CA LEU A 29 -0.18 -10.69 -4.25
C LEU A 29 1.21 -11.06 -4.75
N THR A 30 1.30 -11.44 -6.02
CA THR A 30 2.57 -11.58 -6.73
C THR A 30 2.93 -10.21 -7.30
N ILE A 31 4.10 -9.69 -6.92
CA ILE A 31 4.64 -8.43 -7.45
C ILE A 31 5.32 -8.68 -8.79
N THR A 32 6.23 -9.66 -8.82
CA THR A 32 6.92 -10.09 -10.03
C THR A 32 6.72 -11.59 -10.20
N PRO A 33 6.19 -12.06 -11.33
CA PRO A 33 6.06 -13.48 -11.60
C PRO A 33 7.42 -14.20 -11.63
N ALA A 34 7.43 -15.49 -11.32
CA ALA A 34 8.61 -16.34 -11.51
C ALA A 34 9.01 -16.38 -12.98
N THR A 35 10.31 -16.47 -13.22
CA THR A 35 10.91 -16.74 -14.52
C THR A 35 11.70 -18.03 -14.45
N ASP A 36 12.24 -18.50 -15.59
CA ASP A 36 13.07 -19.72 -15.63
C ASP A 36 14.33 -19.65 -14.75
N THR A 37 14.72 -18.42 -14.33
CA THR A 37 15.96 -18.17 -13.58
C THR A 37 15.74 -17.49 -12.22
N THR A 38 14.53 -17.01 -11.92
CA THR A 38 14.24 -16.27 -10.69
C THR A 38 12.89 -16.69 -10.10
N ASP A 39 12.84 -16.81 -8.78
CA ASP A 39 11.59 -17.04 -8.05
C ASP A 39 10.64 -15.83 -8.11
N ALA A 40 9.35 -16.09 -7.90
CA ALA A 40 8.36 -15.03 -7.83
C ALA A 40 8.63 -14.10 -6.63
N VAL A 41 8.55 -12.81 -6.84
CA VAL A 41 8.57 -11.81 -5.77
C VAL A 41 7.14 -11.61 -5.26
N MET A 42 6.94 -11.93 -3.99
CA MET A 42 5.64 -11.85 -3.33
C MET A 42 5.52 -10.56 -2.52
N GLU A 43 4.30 -10.15 -2.28
CA GLU A 43 3.94 -9.06 -1.37
C GLU A 43 4.52 -9.28 0.04
N SER A 44 5.02 -8.21 0.66
CA SER A 44 5.56 -8.27 2.02
C SER A 44 4.47 -8.54 3.07
N ASP A 45 4.87 -9.12 4.21
CA ASP A 45 3.96 -9.34 5.34
C ASP A 45 3.29 -8.04 5.82
N THR A 46 4.01 -6.93 5.80
CA THR A 46 3.48 -5.62 6.19
C THR A 46 2.36 -5.16 5.26
N SER A 47 2.55 -5.29 3.95
CA SER A 47 1.55 -4.91 2.95
C SER A 47 0.32 -5.81 3.03
N LEU A 48 0.53 -7.14 3.07
CA LEU A 48 -0.57 -8.10 3.21
C LEU A 48 -1.39 -7.85 4.48
N ARG A 49 -0.73 -7.59 5.62
CA ARG A 49 -1.41 -7.29 6.89
C ARG A 49 -2.28 -6.04 6.80
N LEU A 50 -1.77 -4.98 6.19
CA LEU A 50 -2.55 -3.75 5.98
C LEU A 50 -3.77 -3.97 5.09
N ARG A 51 -3.65 -4.79 4.03
CA ARG A 51 -4.79 -5.15 3.18
C ARG A 51 -5.79 -6.04 3.90
N ALA A 52 -5.33 -7.03 4.66
CA ALA A 52 -6.19 -7.90 5.46
C ALA A 52 -6.99 -7.11 6.51
N GLN A 53 -6.39 -6.12 7.17
CA GLN A 53 -7.09 -5.23 8.11
C GLN A 53 -8.21 -4.42 7.43
N ARG A 54 -8.05 -4.08 6.15
CA ARG A 54 -9.03 -3.32 5.36
C ARG A 54 -9.97 -4.20 4.54
N ALA A 55 -9.88 -5.53 4.67
CA ALA A 55 -10.71 -6.45 3.89
C ALA A 55 -12.22 -6.23 4.12
N TYR A 56 -12.60 -5.81 5.32
CA TYR A 56 -13.99 -5.49 5.65
C TYR A 56 -14.51 -4.24 4.93
N ASP A 57 -13.64 -3.31 4.54
CA ASP A 57 -14.02 -2.14 3.73
C ASP A 57 -14.56 -2.58 2.37
N GLY A 58 -14.01 -3.68 1.81
CA GLY A 58 -14.43 -4.28 0.55
C GLY A 58 -15.79 -4.99 0.59
N LEU A 59 -16.35 -5.26 1.78
CA LEU A 59 -17.69 -5.85 1.90
C LEU A 59 -18.82 -4.84 1.72
N SER A 60 -18.52 -3.56 1.73
CA SER A 60 -19.53 -2.52 1.53
C SER A 60 -19.81 -2.30 0.05
N VAL A 61 -21.03 -2.61 -0.37
CA VAL A 61 -21.51 -2.42 -1.76
C VAL A 61 -22.04 -1.00 -2.03
N ALA A 62 -22.01 -0.11 -1.03
CA ALA A 62 -22.55 1.26 -1.16
C ALA A 62 -21.53 2.27 -1.71
N GLY A 63 -20.31 1.83 -2.08
CA GLY A 63 -19.27 2.68 -2.66
C GLY A 63 -18.58 3.62 -1.68
N PRO A 64 -18.28 3.23 -0.41
CA PRO A 64 -17.47 4.08 0.46
C PRO A 64 -16.04 4.18 -0.10
N SER A 65 -15.36 5.31 0.19
CA SER A 65 -13.98 5.53 -0.27
C SER A 65 -13.04 4.38 0.11
N GLY A 66 -13.21 3.80 1.31
CA GLY A 66 -12.44 2.66 1.78
C GLY A 66 -12.55 1.42 0.90
N ALA A 67 -13.74 1.13 0.34
CA ALA A 67 -13.92 0.01 -0.58
C ALA A 67 -13.11 0.22 -1.87
N TYR A 68 -13.20 1.41 -2.49
CA TYR A 68 -12.39 1.74 -3.67
C TYR A 68 -10.89 1.65 -3.39
N GLU A 69 -10.44 2.16 -2.25
CA GLU A 69 -9.03 2.09 -1.82
C GLU A 69 -8.59 0.63 -1.62
N TYR A 70 -9.40 -0.20 -0.98
CA TYR A 70 -9.13 -1.62 -0.77
C TYR A 70 -9.01 -2.38 -2.10
N PHE A 71 -9.99 -2.23 -3.00
CA PHE A 71 -9.96 -2.91 -4.29
C PHE A 71 -8.81 -2.42 -5.17
N ALA A 72 -8.52 -1.12 -5.18
CA ALA A 72 -7.39 -0.56 -5.91
C ALA A 72 -6.05 -1.15 -5.44
N ARG A 73 -5.82 -1.24 -4.13
CA ARG A 73 -4.62 -1.87 -3.55
C ARG A 73 -4.57 -3.38 -3.78
N SER A 74 -5.72 -4.03 -3.92
CA SER A 74 -5.82 -5.47 -4.17
C SER A 74 -5.68 -5.83 -5.65
N ALA A 75 -5.74 -4.84 -6.55
CA ALA A 75 -5.64 -5.05 -8.00
C ALA A 75 -4.24 -5.47 -8.45
N SER A 76 -3.19 -4.98 -7.79
CA SER A 76 -1.80 -5.31 -8.14
C SER A 76 -0.86 -5.07 -6.96
N GLY A 77 0.15 -5.92 -6.80
CA GLY A 77 1.24 -5.73 -5.83
C GLY A 77 2.13 -4.50 -6.11
N LEU A 78 2.00 -3.90 -7.32
CA LEU A 78 2.68 -2.66 -7.67
C LEU A 78 1.96 -1.40 -7.16
N VAL A 79 0.76 -1.52 -6.60
CA VAL A 79 0.07 -0.41 -5.95
C VAL A 79 0.58 -0.26 -4.52
N ARG A 80 1.33 0.81 -4.27
CA ARG A 80 1.82 1.17 -2.94
C ARG A 80 0.73 1.77 -2.07
N ASP A 81 -0.04 2.70 -2.65
CA ASP A 81 -1.14 3.37 -1.99
C ASP A 81 -2.22 3.79 -2.98
N ALA A 82 -3.45 3.92 -2.49
CA ALA A 82 -4.59 4.39 -3.27
C ALA A 82 -5.46 5.30 -2.41
N ARG A 83 -5.95 6.39 -2.99
CA ARG A 83 -6.87 7.32 -2.33
C ARG A 83 -8.06 7.60 -3.22
N ALA A 84 -9.25 7.41 -2.68
CA ALA A 84 -10.50 7.70 -3.36
C ALA A 84 -11.15 8.98 -2.80
N ILE A 85 -11.54 9.88 -3.68
CA ILE A 85 -12.29 11.09 -3.36
C ILE A 85 -13.50 11.24 -4.28
N SER A 86 -14.53 11.91 -3.82
CA SER A 86 -15.69 12.28 -4.63
C SER A 86 -15.73 13.81 -4.79
N PRO A 87 -15.15 14.35 -5.87
CA PRO A 87 -15.09 15.80 -6.09
C PRO A 87 -16.46 16.41 -6.39
N SER A 88 -17.41 15.62 -6.85
CA SER A 88 -18.79 15.99 -7.09
C SER A 88 -19.71 14.76 -7.06
N PRO A 89 -21.03 14.89 -6.87
CA PRO A 89 -21.94 13.75 -6.82
C PRO A 89 -21.77 12.80 -8.01
N ALA A 90 -21.76 11.50 -7.72
CA ALA A 90 -21.60 10.41 -8.68
C ALA A 90 -20.25 10.41 -9.45
N ASN A 91 -19.29 11.26 -9.11
CA ASN A 91 -17.93 11.21 -9.66
C ASN A 91 -16.96 10.74 -8.59
N VAL A 92 -16.24 9.66 -8.87
CA VAL A 92 -15.22 9.10 -7.99
C VAL A 92 -13.87 9.17 -8.69
N THR A 93 -12.90 9.79 -8.04
CA THR A 93 -11.52 9.85 -8.52
C THR A 93 -10.63 9.03 -7.60
N VAL A 94 -9.96 8.02 -8.16
CA VAL A 94 -9.02 7.17 -7.43
C VAL A 94 -7.61 7.50 -7.92
N SER A 95 -6.80 8.02 -7.00
CA SER A 95 -5.38 8.33 -7.23
C SER A 95 -4.52 7.15 -6.78
N ILE A 96 -3.60 6.72 -7.65
CA ILE A 96 -2.75 5.54 -7.44
C ILE A 96 -1.29 5.96 -7.29
N LEU A 97 -0.64 5.49 -6.23
CA LEU A 97 0.79 5.60 -6.02
C LEU A 97 1.44 4.24 -6.30
N SER A 98 2.43 4.21 -7.19
CA SER A 98 3.17 2.98 -7.52
C SER A 98 4.26 2.68 -6.49
N THR A 99 4.66 1.40 -6.41
CA THR A 99 5.90 0.98 -5.73
C THR A 99 7.14 1.20 -6.58
N GLU A 100 6.98 1.44 -7.88
CA GLU A 100 8.07 1.55 -8.85
C GLU A 100 8.51 3.01 -9.05
N GLY A 101 9.78 3.20 -9.36
CA GLY A 101 10.35 4.47 -9.72
C GLY A 101 10.18 5.55 -8.64
N ASP A 102 9.66 6.69 -9.04
CA ASP A 102 9.36 7.83 -8.17
C ASP A 102 7.96 7.76 -7.51
N GLY A 103 7.22 6.70 -7.78
CA GLY A 103 5.84 6.50 -7.33
C GLY A 103 4.78 6.83 -8.39
N THR A 104 5.17 7.32 -9.56
CA THR A 104 4.25 7.57 -10.67
C THR A 104 3.71 6.25 -11.21
N ALA A 105 2.39 6.12 -11.27
CA ALA A 105 1.75 4.92 -11.80
C ALA A 105 1.80 4.91 -13.34
N THR A 106 2.28 3.79 -13.91
CA THR A 106 2.28 3.58 -15.36
C THR A 106 0.85 3.39 -15.88
N GLU A 107 0.62 3.66 -17.18
CA GLU A 107 -0.70 3.44 -17.78
C GLU A 107 -1.14 1.97 -17.73
N ALA A 108 -0.20 1.03 -17.81
CA ALA A 108 -0.48 -0.39 -17.65
C ALA A 108 -1.04 -0.70 -16.24
N LEU A 109 -0.44 -0.14 -15.20
CA LEU A 109 -0.91 -0.29 -13.82
C LEU A 109 -2.29 0.37 -13.64
N LEU A 110 -2.47 1.58 -14.17
CA LEU A 110 -3.76 2.28 -14.12
C LEU A 110 -4.88 1.49 -14.82
N ASN A 111 -4.58 0.85 -15.95
CA ASN A 111 -5.54 0.00 -16.67
C ASN A 111 -5.91 -1.25 -15.87
N THR A 112 -4.94 -1.88 -15.19
CA THR A 112 -5.20 -3.02 -14.30
C THR A 112 -6.13 -2.62 -13.15
N VAL A 113 -5.85 -1.51 -12.49
CA VAL A 113 -6.70 -0.98 -11.41
C VAL A 113 -8.09 -0.60 -11.93
N ARG A 114 -8.14 0.06 -13.09
CA ARG A 114 -9.40 0.47 -13.73
C ARG A 114 -10.28 -0.72 -14.06
N ALA A 115 -9.71 -1.84 -14.53
CA ALA A 115 -10.44 -3.06 -14.81
C ALA A 115 -11.09 -3.65 -13.55
N VAL A 116 -10.35 -3.73 -12.44
CA VAL A 116 -10.86 -4.24 -11.16
C VAL A 116 -11.96 -3.33 -10.61
N LEU A 117 -11.71 -2.02 -10.57
CA LEU A 117 -12.67 -1.06 -10.02
C LEU A 117 -13.95 -0.87 -10.86
N ASN A 118 -13.92 -1.19 -12.16
CA ASN A 118 -15.10 -1.16 -13.03
C ASN A 118 -15.83 -2.52 -13.08
N ALA A 119 -15.37 -3.55 -12.38
CA ALA A 119 -16.07 -4.81 -12.33
C ALA A 119 -17.51 -4.62 -11.79
N GLU A 120 -18.44 -5.41 -12.30
CA GLU A 120 -19.89 -5.26 -12.02
C GLU A 120 -20.21 -5.49 -10.53
N ASP A 121 -19.43 -6.32 -9.86
CA ASP A 121 -19.53 -6.64 -8.43
C ASP A 121 -18.82 -5.63 -7.51
N THR A 122 -18.07 -4.70 -8.08
CA THR A 122 -17.24 -3.74 -7.33
C THR A 122 -17.80 -2.33 -7.41
N ARG A 123 -18.19 -1.88 -8.62
CA ARG A 123 -18.59 -0.50 -8.84
C ARG A 123 -20.11 -0.28 -8.67
N PRO A 124 -20.56 0.65 -7.82
CA PRO A 124 -21.94 1.15 -7.82
C PRO A 124 -22.33 1.68 -9.21
N VAL A 125 -23.54 1.35 -9.64
CA VAL A 125 -24.05 1.66 -11.01
C VAL A 125 -24.03 3.15 -11.34
N ALA A 126 -24.25 4.02 -10.32
CA ALA A 126 -24.31 5.46 -10.51
C ALA A 126 -22.92 6.13 -10.59
N ASP A 127 -21.85 5.46 -10.15
CA ASP A 127 -20.55 6.07 -10.01
C ASP A 127 -19.79 6.17 -11.34
N ARG A 128 -19.31 7.37 -11.63
CA ARG A 128 -18.41 7.67 -12.76
C ARG A 128 -16.98 7.65 -12.25
N LEU A 129 -16.25 6.60 -12.58
CA LEU A 129 -14.93 6.35 -12.06
C LEU A 129 -13.84 6.97 -12.94
N THR A 130 -12.93 7.72 -12.31
CA THR A 130 -11.67 8.16 -12.92
C THR A 130 -10.51 7.56 -12.12
N VAL A 131 -9.59 6.87 -12.80
CA VAL A 131 -8.36 6.34 -12.19
C VAL A 131 -7.18 7.07 -12.77
N GLN A 132 -6.36 7.65 -11.91
CA GLN A 132 -5.21 8.48 -12.30
C GLN A 132 -3.98 8.18 -11.42
N SER A 133 -2.79 8.56 -11.91
CA SER A 133 -1.58 8.53 -11.07
C SER A 133 -1.64 9.61 -9.99
N ALA A 134 -1.11 9.31 -8.82
CA ALA A 134 -0.88 10.31 -7.79
C ALA A 134 0.10 11.37 -8.30
N ARG A 135 -0.10 12.62 -7.89
CA ARG A 135 0.84 13.71 -8.17
C ARG A 135 2.00 13.62 -7.20
N ILE A 136 3.19 13.38 -7.73
CA ILE A 136 4.41 13.31 -6.92
C ILE A 136 4.88 14.71 -6.58
N VAL A 137 5.06 14.99 -5.29
CA VAL A 137 5.62 16.25 -4.79
C VAL A 137 7.00 15.97 -4.23
N THR A 138 8.03 16.48 -4.88
CA THR A 138 9.40 16.37 -4.40
C THR A 138 9.68 17.47 -3.38
N TRP A 139 10.38 17.14 -2.32
CA TRP A 139 10.80 18.07 -1.29
C TRP A 139 12.23 17.77 -0.83
N ARG A 140 12.86 18.73 -0.20
CA ARG A 140 14.22 18.60 0.31
C ARG A 140 14.26 19.03 1.78
N LEU A 141 14.84 18.22 2.62
CA LEU A 141 15.15 18.58 4.00
C LEU A 141 16.64 18.92 4.13
N ASN A 142 16.91 20.10 4.69
CA ASN A 142 18.24 20.48 5.17
C ASN A 142 18.15 20.64 6.68
N ALA A 143 18.82 19.75 7.43
CA ALA A 143 18.86 19.79 8.89
C ALA A 143 20.30 19.95 9.37
N LYS A 144 20.49 20.72 10.43
CA LYS A 144 21.77 20.88 11.11
C LYS A 144 21.66 20.27 12.50
N LEU A 145 22.46 19.24 12.74
CA LEU A 145 22.52 18.56 14.03
C LEU A 145 23.65 19.13 14.86
N TYR A 146 23.36 19.42 16.13
CA TYR A 146 24.35 19.88 17.10
C TYR A 146 24.57 18.76 18.12
N PHE A 147 25.83 18.38 18.32
CA PHE A 147 26.22 17.34 19.24
C PHE A 147 26.93 17.95 20.45
N TYR A 148 26.79 17.32 21.61
CA TYR A 148 27.68 17.59 22.71
C TYR A 148 29.10 17.09 22.39
N PRO A 149 30.18 17.76 22.91
CA PRO A 149 31.53 17.29 22.70
C PRO A 149 31.71 15.84 23.19
N GLY A 150 32.12 14.95 22.31
CA GLY A 150 32.34 13.53 22.65
C GLY A 150 32.72 12.72 21.40
N PRO A 151 33.28 11.50 21.58
CA PRO A 151 33.79 10.69 20.48
C PRO A 151 32.68 10.00 19.62
N GLU A 152 31.40 10.13 19.95
CA GLU A 152 30.31 9.30 19.43
C GLU A 152 29.37 10.05 18.43
N SER A 153 29.86 11.07 17.75
CA SER A 153 29.00 11.84 16.80
C SER A 153 28.57 11.04 15.57
N GLU A 154 29.43 10.17 15.02
CA GLU A 154 29.09 9.37 13.84
C GLU A 154 27.98 8.33 14.06
N PRO A 155 28.01 7.50 15.13
CA PRO A 155 26.92 6.57 15.43
C PRO A 155 25.58 7.28 15.65
N ILE A 156 25.59 8.44 16.30
CA ILE A 156 24.38 9.24 16.56
C ILE A 156 23.81 9.78 15.24
N LEU A 157 24.66 10.27 14.34
CA LEU A 157 24.25 10.73 13.02
C LEU A 157 23.63 9.60 12.19
N ALA A 158 24.29 8.44 12.15
CA ALA A 158 23.78 7.26 11.44
C ALA A 158 22.43 6.79 11.99
N ALA A 159 22.26 6.79 13.32
CA ALA A 159 20.99 6.45 13.96
C ALA A 159 19.88 7.46 13.63
N ALA A 160 20.21 8.75 13.62
CA ALA A 160 19.28 9.82 13.26
C ALA A 160 18.84 9.71 11.78
N GLU A 161 19.79 9.47 10.86
CA GLU A 161 19.48 9.24 9.44
C GLU A 161 18.61 8.01 9.24
N SER A 162 18.92 6.89 9.90
CA SER A 162 18.15 5.66 9.80
C SER A 162 16.71 5.86 10.29
N SER A 163 16.54 6.51 11.44
CA SER A 163 15.22 6.83 12.01
C SER A 163 14.43 7.75 11.09
N PHE A 164 15.09 8.74 10.50
CA PHE A 164 14.48 9.67 9.57
C PHE A 164 14.05 8.97 8.25
N ARG A 165 14.91 8.11 7.70
CA ARG A 165 14.56 7.31 6.49
C ARG A 165 13.37 6.39 6.75
N LYS A 166 13.28 5.77 7.93
CA LYS A 166 12.14 4.95 8.33
C LYS A 166 10.86 5.78 8.41
N TRP A 167 10.92 6.92 9.08
CA TRP A 167 9.79 7.86 9.17
C TRP A 167 9.33 8.33 7.79
N LEU A 168 10.28 8.67 6.88
CA LEU A 168 9.97 9.04 5.50
C LEU A 168 9.22 7.95 4.73
N ALA A 169 9.63 6.70 4.89
CA ALA A 169 8.97 5.58 4.23
C ALA A 169 7.51 5.42 4.70
N GLU A 170 7.23 5.73 5.97
CA GLU A 170 5.89 5.70 6.55
C GLU A 170 5.02 6.89 6.08
N GLN A 171 5.62 8.07 5.86
CA GLN A 171 4.92 9.28 5.42
C GLN A 171 4.72 9.38 3.89
N GLY A 172 5.43 8.59 3.09
CA GLY A 172 5.36 8.65 1.62
C GLY A 172 4.10 7.99 1.06
N LEU A 173 2.91 8.37 1.57
CA LEU A 173 1.60 7.93 1.14
C LEU A 173 0.82 9.11 0.53
N ILE A 174 -0.33 8.82 -0.06
CA ILE A 174 -1.22 9.85 -0.59
C ILE A 174 -1.93 10.53 0.58
N GLY A 175 -1.74 11.83 0.71
CA GLY A 175 -2.35 12.69 1.75
C GLY A 175 -3.80 13.04 1.50
#